data_fb0fe7f4e9cc05d405ce0b0d215cb5c9
#
_entry.id   fb0fe7f4e9cc05d405ce0b0d215cb5c9
#
_cell.length_a   1.000
_cell.length_b   1.000
_cell.length_c   1.000
_cell.angle_alpha   90.00
_cell.angle_beta   90.00
_cell.angle_gamma   90.00
#
_symmetry.space_group_name_H-M   'P 1'
#
loop_
_entity.id
_entity.type
_entity.pdbx_description
1 polymer ?
#
loop_
_entity_poly.entity_id
_entity_poly.type
_entity_poly.pdbx_seq_one_letter_code
_entity_poly.pdbx_strand_id
1 'polypeptide(L)'
;MRNVTEEITRAFLNGQRKAISNSMTDGKSLYLWGNEIARFNEEGKLEISLCGYNTVTTRERLNGLFNIGGYNLKLSTKQGTPNINGVEISSDRYYVIDTL
;
A
#
# COMPACT_ATOMS: atom_id res chain seq x y z
N MET A 1 -0.95 9.35 19.33
CA MET A 1 -1.03 10.36 18.25
C MET A 1 -1.08 9.66 16.91
N ARG A 2 -2.02 10.04 16.09
CA ARG A 2 -2.13 9.44 14.75
C ARG A 2 -1.10 10.03 13.81
N ASN A 3 -0.54 9.19 12.96
CA ASN A 3 0.38 9.63 11.92
C ASN A 3 -0.31 9.58 10.55
N VAL A 4 0.38 10.08 9.52
CA VAL A 4 -0.16 10.14 8.16
C VAL A 4 -0.54 8.75 7.66
N THR A 5 0.31 7.76 7.89
CA THR A 5 0.06 6.38 7.45
C THR A 5 -1.24 5.84 8.03
N GLU A 6 -1.44 5.98 9.33
CA GLU A 6 -2.65 5.48 9.98
C GLU A 6 -3.90 6.18 9.44
N GLU A 7 -3.87 7.51 9.35
CA GLU A 7 -5.05 8.26 8.90
C GLU A 7 -5.42 7.97 7.46
N ILE A 8 -4.43 7.93 6.56
CA ILE A 8 -4.71 7.74 5.14
C ILE A 8 -5.13 6.30 4.83
N THR A 9 -4.52 5.30 5.50
CA THR A 9 -4.89 3.90 5.28
C THR A 9 -6.28 3.60 5.84
N ARG A 10 -6.65 4.18 6.98
CA ARG A 10 -8.01 4.03 7.51
C ARG A 10 -9.06 4.63 6.57
N ALA A 11 -8.80 5.82 6.03
CA ALA A 11 -9.71 6.44 5.08
C ALA A 11 -9.88 5.57 3.83
N PHE A 12 -8.77 5.07 3.29
CA PHE A 12 -8.80 4.18 2.12
C PHE A 12 -9.62 2.92 2.40
N LEU A 13 -9.38 2.25 3.52
CA LEU A 13 -10.08 1.01 3.88
C LEU A 13 -11.57 1.25 4.15
N ASN A 14 -11.94 2.45 4.60
CA ASN A 14 -13.33 2.82 4.87
C ASN A 14 -14.05 3.40 3.66
N GLY A 15 -13.40 3.44 2.51
CA GLY A 15 -14.00 3.99 1.30
C GLY A 15 -14.18 5.50 1.34
N GLN A 16 -13.39 6.21 2.12
CA GLN A 16 -13.51 7.65 2.34
C GLN A 16 -12.41 8.40 1.58
N ARG A 17 -12.76 9.60 1.09
CA ARG A 17 -11.79 10.49 0.46
C ARG A 17 -11.00 11.24 1.53
N LYS A 18 -9.69 11.32 1.36
CA LYS A 18 -8.82 12.08 2.25
C LYS A 18 -7.51 12.43 1.57
N ALA A 19 -6.96 13.57 1.91
CA ALA A 19 -5.63 13.98 1.44
C ALA A 19 -4.84 14.53 2.63
N ILE A 20 -3.65 14.00 2.86
CA ILE A 20 -2.77 14.43 3.94
C ILE A 20 -1.35 14.40 3.43
N SER A 21 -0.67 15.59 3.43
CA SER A 21 0.73 15.69 3.04
C SER A 21 0.96 15.09 1.64
N ASN A 22 1.78 14.05 1.53
CA ASN A 22 2.13 13.40 0.26
C ASN A 22 1.17 12.26 -0.12
N SER A 23 0.11 12.05 0.65
CA SER A 23 -0.78 10.89 0.49
C SER A 23 -2.20 11.32 0.23
N MET A 24 -2.92 10.56 -0.60
CA MET A 24 -4.30 10.82 -0.95
C MET A 24 -5.03 9.52 -1.21
N THR A 25 -6.32 9.49 -0.91
CA THR A 25 -7.20 8.40 -1.33
C THR A 25 -8.53 8.99 -1.79
N ASP A 26 -9.12 8.37 -2.80
CA ASP A 26 -10.47 8.66 -3.24
C ASP A 26 -11.48 7.63 -2.71
N GLY A 27 -11.03 6.74 -1.84
CA GLY A 27 -11.84 5.65 -1.29
C GLY A 27 -11.70 4.34 -2.04
N LYS A 28 -11.18 4.35 -3.24
CA LYS A 28 -10.95 3.15 -4.06
C LYS A 28 -9.47 2.89 -4.30
N SER A 29 -8.68 3.94 -4.33
CA SER A 29 -7.24 3.88 -4.57
C SER A 29 -6.50 4.68 -3.52
N LEU A 30 -5.27 4.30 -3.25
CA LEU A 30 -4.38 4.99 -2.34
C LEU A 30 -3.18 5.48 -3.14
N TYR A 31 -2.92 6.77 -3.08
CA TYR A 31 -1.85 7.44 -3.83
C TYR A 31 -0.77 7.96 -2.90
N LEU A 32 0.47 7.81 -3.31
CA LEU A 32 1.63 8.41 -2.66
C LEU A 32 2.38 9.22 -3.70
N TRP A 33 2.50 10.54 -3.50
CA TRP A 33 3.06 11.47 -4.48
C TRP A 33 2.41 11.30 -5.86
N GLY A 34 1.10 11.08 -5.89
CA GLY A 34 0.36 10.90 -7.14
C GLY A 34 0.48 9.52 -7.77
N ASN A 35 1.24 8.60 -7.18
CA ASN A 35 1.36 7.23 -7.68
C ASN A 35 0.39 6.31 -6.95
N GLU A 36 -0.39 5.55 -7.70
CA GLU A 36 -1.37 4.61 -7.13
C GLU A 36 -0.65 3.37 -6.59
N ILE A 37 -0.48 3.31 -5.27
CA ILE A 37 0.23 2.20 -4.63
C ILE A 37 -0.70 1.09 -4.13
N ALA A 38 -1.99 1.36 -4.05
CA ALA A 38 -2.98 0.34 -3.65
C ALA A 38 -4.32 0.69 -4.26
N ARG A 39 -5.12 -0.35 -4.52
CA ARG A 39 -6.48 -0.18 -5.05
C ARG A 39 -7.31 -1.42 -4.77
N PHE A 40 -8.63 -1.27 -4.73
CA PHE A 40 -9.54 -2.40 -4.79
C PHE A 40 -9.97 -2.59 -6.24
N ASN A 41 -9.79 -3.81 -6.75
CA ASN A 41 -10.18 -4.12 -8.13
C ASN A 41 -11.69 -4.36 -8.24
N GLU A 42 -12.16 -4.69 -9.45
CA GLU A 42 -13.59 -4.92 -9.70
C GLU A 42 -14.18 -6.07 -8.90
N GLU A 43 -13.34 -7.01 -8.47
CA GLU A 43 -13.75 -8.12 -7.63
C GLU A 43 -13.71 -7.78 -6.14
N GLY A 44 -13.36 -6.55 -5.79
CA GLY A 44 -13.22 -6.12 -4.41
C GLY A 44 -11.95 -6.59 -3.73
N LYS A 45 -10.99 -7.12 -4.49
CA LYS A 45 -9.72 -7.58 -3.94
C LYS A 45 -8.70 -6.47 -3.93
N LEU A 46 -7.88 -6.45 -2.89
CA LEU A 46 -6.82 -5.45 -2.76
C LEU A 46 -5.64 -5.81 -3.66
N GLU A 47 -5.20 -4.82 -4.43
CA GLU A 47 -3.99 -4.89 -5.24
C GLU A 47 -3.02 -3.82 -4.76
N ILE A 48 -1.74 -4.14 -4.74
CA ILE A 48 -0.70 -3.19 -4.33
C ILE A 48 0.42 -3.12 -5.37
N SER A 49 1.11 -1.98 -5.40
CA SER A 49 2.27 -1.79 -6.26
C SER A 49 3.23 -0.79 -5.61
N LEU A 50 4.51 -0.96 -5.81
CA LEU A 50 5.50 0.04 -5.42
C LEU A 50 5.63 1.17 -6.47
N CYS A 51 4.98 1.01 -7.62
CA CYS A 51 5.00 2.00 -8.71
C CYS A 51 6.42 2.39 -9.15
N GLY A 52 7.35 1.44 -9.08
CA GLY A 52 8.75 1.67 -9.42
C GLY A 52 9.58 2.29 -8.29
N TYR A 53 8.96 2.59 -7.14
CA TYR A 53 9.64 3.29 -6.03
C TYR A 53 9.71 2.40 -4.80
N ASN A 54 10.81 1.67 -4.66
CA ASN A 54 11.06 0.87 -3.45
C ASN A 54 11.70 1.74 -2.37
N THR A 55 10.92 2.73 -1.87
CA THR A 55 11.38 3.67 -0.85
C THR A 55 10.84 3.30 0.53
N VAL A 56 11.49 3.85 1.56
CA VAL A 56 11.04 3.67 2.95
C VAL A 56 9.60 4.16 3.11
N THR A 57 9.26 5.31 2.52
CA THR A 57 7.92 5.88 2.64
C THR A 57 6.86 4.99 1.98
N THR A 58 7.14 4.47 0.79
CA THR A 58 6.21 3.56 0.11
C THR A 58 5.98 2.30 0.94
N ARG A 59 7.04 1.69 1.44
CA ARG A 59 6.93 0.49 2.29
C ARG A 59 6.17 0.78 3.58
N GLU A 60 6.40 1.95 4.18
CA GLU A 60 5.72 2.35 5.41
C GLU A 60 4.21 2.46 5.19
N ARG A 61 3.78 3.08 4.08
CA ARG A 61 2.35 3.22 3.75
C ARG A 61 1.71 1.84 3.53
N LEU A 62 2.36 0.98 2.75
CA LEU A 62 1.83 -0.35 2.47
C LEU A 62 1.83 -1.26 3.70
N ASN A 63 2.88 -1.22 4.51
CA ASN A 63 2.90 -1.98 5.76
C ASN A 63 1.84 -1.48 6.74
N GLY A 64 1.60 -0.18 6.79
CA GLY A 64 0.50 0.38 7.58
C GLY A 64 -0.85 -0.14 7.11
N LEU A 65 -1.05 -0.19 5.79
CA LEU A 65 -2.26 -0.74 5.19
C LEU A 65 -2.45 -2.21 5.58
N PHE A 66 -1.41 -3.01 5.47
CA PHE A 66 -1.48 -4.44 5.84
C PHE A 66 -1.80 -4.61 7.33
N ASN A 67 -1.17 -3.83 8.18
CA ASN A 67 -1.36 -3.92 9.62
C ASN A 67 -2.79 -3.49 10.01
N ILE A 68 -3.23 -2.34 9.56
CA ILE A 68 -4.54 -1.79 9.91
C ILE A 68 -5.67 -2.61 9.28
N GLY A 69 -5.47 -3.09 8.05
CA GLY A 69 -6.45 -3.91 7.34
C GLY A 69 -6.53 -5.35 7.82
N GLY A 70 -5.64 -5.76 8.71
CA GLY A 70 -5.64 -7.14 9.21
C GLY A 70 -5.06 -8.14 8.22
N TYR A 71 -4.33 -7.68 7.21
CA TYR A 71 -3.64 -8.56 6.28
C TYR A 71 -2.35 -9.05 6.93
N ASN A 72 -2.12 -10.35 6.92
CA ASN A 72 -0.94 -10.94 7.55
C ASN A 72 0.25 -10.91 6.60
N LEU A 73 0.62 -9.69 6.17
CA LEU A 73 1.68 -9.46 5.20
C LEU A 73 2.65 -8.40 5.71
N LYS A 74 3.92 -8.55 5.32
CA LYS A 74 4.95 -7.56 5.61
C LYS A 74 5.83 -7.35 4.37
N LEU A 75 5.89 -6.10 3.93
CA LEU A 75 6.74 -5.68 2.82
C LEU A 75 8.09 -5.22 3.38
N SER A 76 9.17 -5.79 2.86
CA SER A 76 10.51 -5.41 3.27
C SER A 76 11.43 -5.40 2.05
N THR A 77 12.68 -5.00 2.27
CA THR A 77 13.68 -5.02 1.20
C THR A 77 14.91 -5.77 1.71
N LYS A 78 15.52 -6.54 0.83
CA LYS A 78 16.75 -7.28 1.12
C LYS A 78 17.71 -7.04 -0.02
N GLN A 79 18.83 -6.39 0.29
CA GLN A 79 19.84 -6.04 -0.72
C GLN A 79 19.25 -5.29 -1.91
N GLY A 80 18.33 -4.36 -1.63
CA GLY A 80 17.69 -3.55 -2.65
C GLY A 80 16.51 -4.20 -3.35
N THR A 81 16.18 -5.46 -3.05
CA THR A 81 15.09 -6.18 -3.67
C THR A 81 13.89 -6.24 -2.74
N PRO A 82 12.70 -5.75 -3.17
CA PRO A 82 11.51 -5.82 -2.34
C PRO A 82 10.96 -7.23 -2.24
N ASN A 83 10.39 -7.55 -1.09
CA ASN A 83 9.74 -8.84 -0.87
C ASN A 83 8.53 -8.69 0.05
N ILE A 84 7.58 -9.61 -0.06
CA ILE A 84 6.45 -9.70 0.86
C ILE A 84 6.53 -11.07 1.51
N ASN A 85 6.69 -11.09 2.84
CA ASN A 85 6.86 -12.30 3.64
C ASN A 85 7.98 -13.22 3.09
N GLY A 86 9.06 -12.60 2.59
CA GLY A 86 10.19 -13.33 2.04
C GLY A 86 10.07 -13.73 0.58
N VAL A 87 8.92 -13.48 -0.05
CA VAL A 87 8.72 -13.74 -1.49
C VAL A 87 9.09 -12.49 -2.27
N GLU A 88 10.07 -12.60 -3.16
CA GLU A 88 10.51 -11.48 -3.98
C GLU A 88 9.39 -10.98 -4.89
N ILE A 89 9.25 -9.66 -4.99
CA ILE A 89 8.28 -9.02 -5.88
C ILE A 89 9.01 -8.01 -6.77
N SER A 90 8.36 -7.67 -7.90
CA SER A 90 8.83 -6.60 -8.78
C SER A 90 8.28 -5.27 -8.28
N SER A 91 9.09 -4.19 -8.39
CA SER A 91 8.66 -2.86 -7.93
C SER A 91 7.75 -2.15 -8.92
N ASP A 92 7.56 -2.68 -10.13
CA ASP A 92 6.78 -2.02 -11.20
C ASP A 92 5.50 -2.75 -11.59
N ARG A 93 5.04 -3.69 -10.77
CA ARG A 93 3.84 -4.49 -11.04
C ARG A 93 2.83 -4.39 -9.92
N TYR A 94 1.53 -4.57 -10.27
CA TYR A 94 0.47 -4.76 -9.28
C TYR A 94 0.38 -6.22 -8.89
N TYR A 95 0.14 -6.45 -7.60
CA TYR A 95 -0.05 -7.79 -7.05
C TYR A 95 -1.36 -7.83 -6.30
N VAL A 96 -2.20 -8.82 -6.63
CA VAL A 96 -3.39 -9.12 -5.84
C VAL A 96 -2.92 -9.83 -4.58
N ILE A 97 -3.21 -9.26 -3.43
CA ILE A 97 -2.62 -9.78 -2.18
C ILE A 97 -3.11 -11.18 -1.81
N ASP A 98 -4.26 -11.61 -2.30
CA ASP A 98 -4.75 -12.97 -2.08
C ASP A 98 -3.84 -14.03 -2.70
N THR A 99 -2.98 -13.64 -3.64
CA THR A 99 -2.09 -14.56 -4.34
C THR A 99 -0.69 -14.60 -3.76
N LEU A 100 -0.46 -13.85 -2.69
CA LEU A 100 0.87 -13.75 -2.06
C LEU A 100 1.02 -14.64 -0.83
#